data_75c16f7df328eb1dfedb7dfcc0f87088
#
_entry.id   75c16f7df328eb1dfedb7dfcc0f87088
#
_cell.length_a   1.000
_cell.length_b   1.000
_cell.length_c   1.000
_cell.angle_alpha   90.00
_cell.angle_beta   90.00
_cell.angle_gamma   90.00
#
_symmetry.space_group_name_H-M   'P 1'
#
loop_
_entity.id
_entity.type
_entity.pdbx_description
1 polymer ?
#
loop_
_entity_poly.entity_id
_entity_poly.type
_entity_poly.pdbx_seq_one_letter_code
_entity_poly.pdbx_strand_id
1 'polypeptide(L)'
;MKITLDTNVLARVLVDDPAAPAQCAAARTALAGATAVFVPQTVQIELCWVLATAFGLRHAEIAGVLGVLCANPRVQIEHRSTFEAALTRFSSDAAWGFADCMIATAAVAHDAALVTFDKRLGRLAGTAVLR
;
A
#
# COMPACT_ATOMS: atom_id res chain seq x y z
N MET A 1 -0.84 -3.28 -23.85
CA MET A 1 -1.82 -2.31 -23.34
C MET A 1 -1.55 -2.10 -21.86
N LYS A 2 -1.58 -0.88 -21.43
CA LYS A 2 -1.50 -0.51 -20.00
C LYS A 2 -2.84 -0.79 -19.33
N ILE A 3 -2.80 -1.43 -18.17
CA ILE A 3 -4.01 -1.82 -17.42
C ILE A 3 -3.98 -1.25 -16.01
N THR A 4 -5.15 -1.14 -15.40
CA THR A 4 -5.30 -0.93 -13.97
C THR A 4 -5.88 -2.21 -13.36
N LEU A 5 -5.31 -2.67 -12.26
CA LEU A 5 -5.85 -3.79 -11.50
C LEU A 5 -6.58 -3.26 -10.28
N ASP A 6 -7.75 -3.80 -10.00
CA ASP A 6 -8.39 -3.52 -8.72
C ASP A 6 -7.65 -4.25 -7.59
N THR A 7 -8.01 -3.95 -6.37
CA THR A 7 -7.26 -4.43 -5.19
C THR A 7 -7.21 -5.95 -5.12
N ASN A 8 -8.33 -6.65 -5.38
CA ASN A 8 -8.37 -8.11 -5.24
C ASN A 8 -7.55 -8.80 -6.32
N VAL A 9 -7.55 -8.28 -7.54
CA VAL A 9 -6.72 -8.81 -8.62
C VAL A 9 -5.24 -8.57 -8.32
N LEU A 10 -4.88 -7.35 -7.90
CA LEU A 10 -3.50 -7.03 -7.55
C LEU A 10 -2.99 -7.89 -6.39
N ALA A 11 -3.80 -8.10 -5.36
CA ALA A 11 -3.45 -8.95 -4.23
C ALA A 11 -3.10 -10.38 -4.69
N ARG A 12 -3.89 -10.93 -5.63
CA ARG A 12 -3.66 -12.28 -6.14
C ARG A 12 -2.49 -12.39 -7.12
N VAL A 13 -2.08 -11.29 -7.72
CA VAL A 13 -0.81 -11.22 -8.46
C VAL A 13 0.38 -11.29 -7.53
N LEU A 14 0.29 -10.59 -6.39
CA LEU A 14 1.40 -10.42 -5.46
C LEU A 14 1.55 -11.57 -4.46
N VAL A 15 0.43 -12.18 -4.06
CA VAL A 15 0.40 -13.24 -3.05
C VAL A 15 -0.47 -14.38 -3.54
N ASP A 16 0.03 -15.61 -3.41
CA ASP A 16 -0.75 -16.79 -3.78
C ASP A 16 -1.92 -17.01 -2.82
N ASP A 17 -3.06 -17.36 -3.39
CA ASP A 17 -4.26 -17.73 -2.63
C ASP A 17 -4.66 -19.18 -2.97
N PRO A 18 -4.25 -20.15 -2.14
CA PRO A 18 -4.56 -21.56 -2.41
C PRO A 18 -6.05 -21.87 -2.49
N ALA A 19 -6.91 -21.03 -1.90
CA ALA A 19 -8.36 -21.20 -1.96
C ALA A 19 -8.98 -20.72 -3.28
N ALA A 20 -8.23 -19.94 -4.10
CA ALA A 20 -8.71 -19.38 -5.35
C ALA A 20 -7.66 -19.53 -6.47
N PRO A 21 -7.24 -20.75 -6.82
CA PRO A 21 -6.17 -20.96 -7.80
C PRO A 21 -6.51 -20.47 -9.20
N ALA A 22 -7.76 -20.56 -9.61
CA ALA A 22 -8.21 -20.08 -10.93
C ALA A 22 -8.14 -18.55 -11.03
N GLN A 23 -8.50 -17.83 -9.97
CA GLN A 23 -8.39 -16.37 -9.92
C GLN A 23 -6.94 -15.92 -9.90
N CYS A 24 -6.06 -16.60 -9.17
CA CYS A 24 -4.62 -16.33 -9.20
C CYS A 24 -4.04 -16.53 -10.60
N ALA A 25 -4.40 -17.59 -11.27
CA ALA A 25 -3.93 -17.85 -12.65
C ALA A 25 -4.43 -16.77 -13.61
N ALA A 26 -5.71 -16.38 -13.52
CA ALA A 26 -6.28 -15.33 -14.35
C ALA A 26 -5.62 -13.97 -14.10
N ALA A 27 -5.34 -13.62 -12.84
CA ALA A 27 -4.66 -12.39 -12.47
C ALA A 27 -3.24 -12.34 -13.06
N ARG A 28 -2.49 -13.42 -12.96
CA ARG A 28 -1.13 -13.51 -13.51
C ARG A 28 -1.13 -13.45 -15.03
N THR A 29 -2.11 -14.05 -15.68
CA THR A 29 -2.28 -13.98 -17.14
C THR A 29 -2.56 -12.54 -17.57
N ALA A 30 -3.43 -11.83 -16.88
CA ALA A 30 -3.71 -10.42 -17.16
C ALA A 30 -2.45 -9.56 -17.03
N LEU A 31 -1.67 -9.78 -15.98
CA LEU A 31 -0.40 -9.08 -15.79
C LEU A 31 0.59 -9.38 -16.90
N ALA A 32 0.74 -10.66 -17.27
CA ALA A 32 1.68 -11.08 -18.31
C ALA A 32 1.38 -10.44 -19.67
N GLY A 33 0.10 -10.23 -19.99
CA GLY A 33 -0.34 -9.61 -21.23
C GLY A 33 -0.26 -8.08 -21.27
N ALA A 34 0.04 -7.44 -20.13
CA ALA A 34 0.08 -5.99 -20.03
C ALA A 34 1.48 -5.43 -20.27
N THR A 35 1.54 -4.23 -20.87
CA THR A 35 2.80 -3.49 -21.00
C THR A 35 3.18 -2.75 -19.73
N ALA A 36 2.18 -2.27 -19.01
CA ALA A 36 2.35 -1.59 -17.72
C ALA A 36 1.08 -1.75 -16.87
N VAL A 37 1.24 -1.60 -15.57
CA VAL A 37 0.15 -1.65 -14.60
C VAL A 37 0.12 -0.33 -13.84
N PHE A 38 -1.02 0.36 -13.90
CA PHE A 38 -1.26 1.55 -13.08
C PHE A 38 -1.92 1.16 -11.76
N VAL A 39 -1.39 1.66 -10.66
CA VAL A 39 -1.90 1.41 -9.31
C VAL A 39 -2.40 2.71 -8.69
N PRO A 40 -3.71 2.94 -8.65
CA PRO A 40 -4.29 4.12 -8.02
C PRO A 40 -3.97 4.18 -6.52
N GLN A 41 -3.93 5.38 -5.95
CA GLN A 41 -3.68 5.57 -4.54
C GLN A 41 -4.70 4.83 -3.65
N THR A 42 -5.96 4.82 -4.06
CA THR A 42 -7.01 4.06 -3.36
C THR A 42 -6.69 2.57 -3.28
N VAL A 43 -6.17 1.99 -4.36
CA VAL A 43 -5.74 0.58 -4.38
C VAL A 43 -4.53 0.37 -3.49
N GLN A 44 -3.58 1.29 -3.46
CA GLN A 44 -2.40 1.20 -2.59
C GLN A 44 -2.80 1.04 -1.12
N ILE A 45 -3.75 1.85 -0.67
CA ILE A 45 -4.22 1.84 0.72
C ILE A 45 -5.04 0.59 1.01
N GLU A 46 -5.99 0.27 0.15
CA GLU A 46 -6.87 -0.88 0.32
C GLU A 46 -6.10 -2.20 0.26
N LEU A 47 -5.05 -2.27 -0.57
CA LEU A 47 -4.20 -3.46 -0.68
C LEU A 47 -3.62 -3.86 0.67
N CYS A 48 -3.11 -2.92 1.45
CA CYS A 48 -2.53 -3.20 2.76
C CYS A 48 -3.56 -3.81 3.71
N TRP A 49 -4.77 -3.28 3.69
CA TRP A 49 -5.86 -3.81 4.50
C TRP A 49 -6.27 -5.21 4.07
N VAL A 50 -6.40 -5.46 2.76
CA VAL A 50 -6.74 -6.78 2.21
C VAL A 50 -5.64 -7.80 2.53
N LEU A 51 -4.37 -7.44 2.38
CA LEU A 51 -3.25 -8.33 2.71
C LEU A 51 -3.27 -8.72 4.19
N ALA A 52 -3.61 -7.80 5.07
CA ALA A 52 -3.70 -8.07 6.51
C ALA A 52 -4.92 -8.93 6.85
N THR A 53 -6.10 -8.58 6.34
CA THR A 53 -7.37 -9.20 6.77
C THR A 53 -7.74 -10.44 6.00
N ALA A 54 -7.57 -10.45 4.68
CA ALA A 54 -7.95 -11.57 3.83
C ALA A 54 -6.82 -12.60 3.66
N PHE A 55 -5.56 -12.16 3.66
CA PHE A 55 -4.39 -13.03 3.47
C PHE A 55 -3.62 -13.29 4.76
N GLY A 56 -3.95 -12.61 5.85
CA GLY A 56 -3.31 -12.83 7.15
C GLY A 56 -1.84 -12.44 7.21
N LEU A 57 -1.38 -11.56 6.34
CA LEU A 57 0.02 -11.12 6.33
C LEU A 57 0.31 -10.22 7.53
N ARG A 58 1.51 -10.39 8.09
CA ARG A 58 2.02 -9.55 9.16
C ARG A 58 2.58 -8.23 8.60
N HIS A 59 2.78 -7.27 9.48
CA HIS A 59 3.27 -5.93 9.11
C HIS A 59 4.53 -6.00 8.25
N ALA A 60 5.54 -6.76 8.67
CA ALA A 60 6.80 -6.89 7.92
C ALA A 60 6.60 -7.57 6.56
N GLU A 61 5.68 -8.53 6.46
CA GLU A 61 5.36 -9.20 5.21
C GLU A 61 4.68 -8.25 4.23
N ILE A 62 3.76 -7.42 4.73
CA ILE A 62 3.10 -6.39 3.91
C ILE A 62 4.13 -5.38 3.40
N ALA A 63 5.04 -4.92 4.26
CA ALA A 63 6.10 -4.01 3.86
C ALA A 63 6.96 -4.62 2.74
N GLY A 64 7.27 -5.91 2.84
CA GLY A 64 8.00 -6.63 1.79
C GLY A 64 7.25 -6.68 0.46
N VAL A 65 5.95 -6.95 0.48
CA VAL A 65 5.10 -6.98 -0.71
C VAL A 65 5.05 -5.60 -1.37
N LEU A 66 4.88 -4.54 -0.59
CA LEU A 66 4.87 -3.17 -1.10
C LEU A 66 6.22 -2.80 -1.71
N GLY A 67 7.32 -3.26 -1.13
CA GLY A 67 8.66 -3.06 -1.66
C GLY A 67 8.86 -3.74 -3.02
N VAL A 68 8.37 -4.95 -3.18
CA VAL A 68 8.39 -5.67 -4.45
C VAL A 68 7.57 -4.94 -5.52
N LEU A 69 6.38 -4.47 -5.14
CA LEU A 69 5.52 -3.67 -6.03
C LEU A 69 6.24 -2.41 -6.50
N CYS A 70 6.86 -1.70 -5.58
CA CYS A 70 7.58 -0.45 -5.85
C CYS A 70 8.79 -0.67 -6.77
N ALA A 71 9.47 -1.81 -6.64
CA ALA A 71 10.66 -2.14 -7.43
C ALA A 71 10.35 -2.63 -8.84
N ASN A 72 9.11 -2.98 -9.16
CA ASN A 72 8.74 -3.47 -10.48
C ASN A 72 8.66 -2.32 -11.49
N PRO A 73 9.53 -2.29 -12.53
CA PRO A 73 9.56 -1.18 -13.49
C PRO A 73 8.31 -1.07 -14.36
N ARG A 74 7.50 -2.13 -14.44
CA ARG A 74 6.23 -2.13 -15.18
C ARG A 74 5.09 -1.50 -14.38
N VAL A 75 5.29 -1.26 -13.09
CA VAL A 75 4.26 -0.72 -12.21
C VAL A 75 4.38 0.80 -12.15
N GLN A 76 3.29 1.47 -12.47
CA GLN A 76 3.15 2.91 -12.33
C GLN A 76 2.32 3.20 -11.08
N ILE A 77 2.98 3.67 -10.04
CA ILE A 77 2.35 3.97 -8.75
C ILE A 77 1.88 5.42 -8.77
N GLU A 78 0.58 5.63 -8.60
CA GLU A 78 0.03 6.97 -8.48
C GLU A 78 0.60 7.66 -7.23
N HIS A 79 1.01 8.92 -7.37
CA HIS A 79 1.67 9.67 -6.29
C HIS A 79 2.85 8.89 -5.69
N ARG A 80 3.76 8.43 -6.55
CA ARG A 80 4.87 7.56 -6.18
C ARG A 80 5.69 8.10 -5.02
N SER A 81 6.04 9.38 -5.02
CA SER A 81 6.85 9.95 -3.94
C SER A 81 6.14 9.87 -2.58
N THR A 82 4.83 10.09 -2.55
CA THR A 82 4.01 9.90 -1.34
C THR A 82 3.99 8.44 -0.90
N PHE A 83 3.80 7.54 -1.85
CA PHE A 83 3.83 6.09 -1.58
C PHE A 83 5.17 5.66 -0.98
N GLU A 84 6.28 6.05 -1.58
CA GLU A 84 7.63 5.68 -1.13
C GLU A 84 7.92 6.24 0.26
N ALA A 85 7.57 7.49 0.53
CA ALA A 85 7.74 8.09 1.85
C ALA A 85 6.85 7.41 2.91
N ALA A 86 5.61 7.08 2.55
CA ALA A 86 4.71 6.34 3.43
C ALA A 86 5.24 4.93 3.71
N LEU A 87 5.78 4.24 2.71
CA LEU A 87 6.37 2.92 2.87
C LEU A 87 7.58 2.95 3.81
N THR A 88 8.42 3.97 3.72
CA THR A 88 9.53 4.17 4.64
C THR A 88 9.06 4.29 6.09
N ARG A 89 8.03 5.10 6.34
CA ARG A 89 7.43 5.22 7.68
C ARG A 89 6.81 3.91 8.15
N PHE A 90 6.04 3.28 7.28
CA PHE A 90 5.39 2.00 7.58
C PHE A 90 6.40 0.91 7.94
N SER A 91 7.51 0.84 7.23
CA SER A 91 8.56 -0.15 7.48
C SER A 91 9.33 0.13 8.77
N SER A 92 9.36 1.37 9.23
CA SER A 92 10.15 1.78 10.41
C SER A 92 9.43 1.53 11.74
N ASP A 93 8.10 1.44 11.75
CA ASP A 93 7.34 1.26 12.99
C ASP A 93 6.06 0.46 12.73
N ALA A 94 5.98 -0.71 13.35
CA ALA A 94 4.82 -1.60 13.25
C ALA A 94 3.57 -1.06 13.95
N ALA A 95 3.69 0.02 14.73
CA ALA A 95 2.55 0.62 15.44
C ALA A 95 1.60 1.36 14.49
N TRP A 96 2.08 1.77 13.31
CA TRP A 96 1.27 2.55 12.37
C TRP A 96 0.80 1.70 11.20
N GLY A 97 -0.49 1.83 10.86
CA GLY A 97 -1.03 1.29 9.62
C GLY A 97 -0.58 2.10 8.41
N PHE A 98 -0.67 1.50 7.23
CA PHE A 98 -0.22 2.17 6.00
C PHE A 98 -1.05 3.43 5.69
N ALA A 99 -2.36 3.38 5.95
CA ALA A 99 -3.24 4.54 5.78
C ALA A 99 -2.77 5.73 6.64
N ASP A 100 -2.38 5.49 7.89
CA ASP A 100 -1.85 6.52 8.77
C ASP A 100 -0.55 7.11 8.23
N CYS A 101 0.33 6.26 7.70
CA CYS A 101 1.58 6.69 7.08
C CYS A 101 1.33 7.54 5.83
N MET A 102 0.32 7.21 5.04
CA MET A 102 -0.09 7.99 3.88
C MET A 102 -0.64 9.37 4.28
N ILE A 103 -1.48 9.40 5.32
CA ILE A 103 -2.04 10.66 5.85
C ILE A 103 -0.92 11.56 6.36
N ALA A 104 -0.01 11.02 7.16
CA ALA A 104 1.12 11.78 7.70
C ALA A 104 2.02 12.32 6.59
N THR A 105 2.31 11.51 5.58
CA THR A 105 3.12 11.91 4.43
C THR A 105 2.46 13.02 3.64
N ALA A 106 1.15 12.90 3.39
CA ALA A 106 0.39 13.93 2.67
C ALA A 106 0.35 15.24 3.45
N ALA A 107 0.19 15.18 4.76
CA ALA A 107 0.20 16.36 5.63
C ALA A 107 1.52 17.12 5.52
N VAL A 108 2.65 16.43 5.58
CA VAL A 108 3.97 17.04 5.42
C VAL A 108 4.13 17.67 4.04
N ALA A 109 3.72 16.97 2.98
CA ALA A 109 3.86 17.46 1.60
C ALA A 109 3.05 18.72 1.34
N HIS A 110 1.97 18.94 2.08
CA HIS A 110 1.09 20.11 1.95
C HIS A 110 1.30 21.16 3.04
N ASP A 111 2.33 21.00 3.86
CA ASP A 111 2.61 21.89 4.99
C ASP A 111 1.37 22.08 5.89
N ALA A 112 0.63 21.01 6.09
CA ALA A 112 -0.60 20.98 6.88
C ALA A 112 -0.38 20.13 8.12
N ALA A 113 -0.61 20.71 9.30
CA ALA A 113 -0.45 19.99 10.55
C ALA A 113 -1.43 18.84 10.64
N LEU A 114 -0.94 17.64 10.95
CA LEU A 114 -1.81 16.49 11.20
C LEU A 114 -2.42 16.62 12.59
N VAL A 115 -3.74 16.49 12.66
CA VAL A 115 -4.49 16.50 13.92
C VAL A 115 -5.14 15.13 14.11
N THR A 116 -4.94 14.50 15.25
CA THR A 116 -5.38 13.12 15.49
C THR A 116 -5.79 12.91 16.95
N PHE A 117 -6.61 11.91 17.20
CA PHE A 117 -6.85 11.37 18.54
C PHE A 117 -5.88 10.25 18.91
N ASP A 118 -5.16 9.70 17.92
CA ASP A 118 -4.24 8.58 18.13
C ASP A 118 -2.91 9.07 18.74
N LYS A 119 -2.64 8.64 19.98
CA LYS A 119 -1.41 9.01 20.68
C LYS A 119 -0.14 8.48 20.03
N ARG A 120 -0.23 7.33 19.36
CA ARG A 120 0.93 6.75 18.65
C ARG A 120 1.30 7.62 17.46
N LEU A 121 0.30 8.06 16.71
CA LEU A 121 0.49 8.96 15.58
C LEU A 121 1.02 10.33 16.03
N GLY A 122 0.68 10.75 17.24
CA GLY A 122 1.18 11.97 17.87
C GLY A 122 2.68 12.02 18.07
N ARG A 123 3.39 10.90 17.95
CA ARG A 123 4.87 10.85 18.00
C ARG A 123 5.54 11.40 16.76
N LEU A 124 4.80 11.55 15.65
CA LEU A 124 5.32 12.19 14.45
C LEU A 124 5.47 13.69 14.67
N ALA A 125 6.60 14.24 14.18
CA ALA A 125 6.86 15.68 14.24
C ALA A 125 5.75 16.46 13.53
N GLY A 126 5.32 17.57 14.13
CA GLY A 126 4.27 18.42 13.57
C GLY A 126 2.85 17.88 13.74
N THR A 127 2.67 16.81 14.49
CA THR A 127 1.36 16.23 14.78
C THR A 127 0.79 16.75 16.10
N ALA A 128 -0.48 17.15 16.08
CA ALA A 128 -1.22 17.56 17.27
C ALA A 128 -2.21 16.47 17.68
N VAL A 129 -2.16 16.04 18.95
CA VAL A 129 -3.08 15.05 19.49
C VAL A 129 -4.20 15.76 20.23
N LEU A 130 -5.42 15.50 19.80
CA LEU A 130 -6.63 15.98 20.52
C LEU A 130 -6.95 15.08 21.71
N ARG A 131 -7.50 15.70 22.73
CA ARG A 131 -7.88 15.02 23.98
C ARG A 131 -9.38 15.02 24.18
#